data_f2a137e12fa64dead064cf787f7fb36f
#
_entry.id   f2a137e12fa64dead064cf787f7fb36f
#
_cell.length_a   1.000
_cell.length_b   1.000
_cell.length_c   1.000
_cell.angle_alpha   90.00
_cell.angle_beta   90.00
_cell.angle_gamma   90.00
#
_symmetry.space_group_name_H-M   'P 1'
#
loop_
_entity.id
_entity.type
_entity.pdbx_description
1 polymer ?
#
loop_
_entity_poly.entity_id
_entity_poly.type
_entity_poly.pdbx_seq_one_letter_code
_entity_poly.pdbx_strand_id
1 'polypeptide(L)'
;MSKNPATTGRPRSEESRRAILAAVDDLLVEEGYAAMTMKGIAARAGVGKQTLYRWWSSKAEVLIEACIEDASADLVVDSQVAGAETVADFLDAAHRFLESAHAGIAYRALLGEAQHDREVMALVRQVNVFGPSIDRLLRDLVERGDLPRDADAASVQSELIGPVLYSVLAGAPRPDRAELSGRAERLLNGWRRPLGDGESHA
;
A
#
# COMPACT_ATOMS: atom_id res chain seq x y z
N MET A 1 36.78 -36.55 2.69
CA MET A 1 36.58 -35.14 3.14
C MET A 1 35.79 -34.43 2.07
N SER A 2 34.47 -34.38 2.24
CA SER A 2 33.54 -33.77 1.27
C SER A 2 33.28 -32.33 1.70
N LYS A 3 33.65 -31.35 0.87
CA LYS A 3 33.36 -29.93 1.07
C LYS A 3 31.90 -29.69 0.69
N ASN A 4 31.11 -29.35 1.69
CA ASN A 4 29.74 -28.85 1.52
C ASN A 4 29.78 -27.46 0.84
N PRO A 5 29.10 -27.19 -0.28
CA PRO A 5 29.06 -25.84 -0.85
C PRO A 5 28.12 -25.01 -0.01
N ALA A 6 28.67 -23.96 0.61
CA ALA A 6 27.96 -22.97 1.38
C ALA A 6 26.90 -22.26 0.52
N THR A 7 25.65 -22.32 0.94
CA THR A 7 24.52 -21.51 0.48
C THR A 7 24.72 -20.03 0.87
N THR A 8 25.57 -19.31 0.13
CA THR A 8 26.07 -17.97 0.51
C THR A 8 25.30 -16.81 -0.15
N GLY A 9 24.20 -17.07 -0.86
CA GLY A 9 23.54 -16.03 -1.66
C GLY A 9 22.24 -15.43 -1.06
N ARG A 10 21.47 -16.18 -0.32
CA ARG A 10 20.11 -15.80 0.10
C ARG A 10 20.04 -14.91 1.35
N PRO A 11 20.76 -15.17 2.46
CA PRO A 11 20.64 -14.36 3.69
C PRO A 11 21.15 -12.92 3.54
N ARG A 12 22.31 -12.73 2.87
CA ARG A 12 22.90 -11.38 2.68
C ARG A 12 22.11 -10.47 1.75
N SER A 13 21.36 -11.03 0.81
CA SER A 13 20.53 -10.22 -0.10
C SER A 13 19.30 -9.68 0.60
N GLU A 14 18.63 -10.45 1.44
CA GLU A 14 17.47 -10.01 2.22
C GLU A 14 17.86 -9.05 3.35
N GLU A 15 19.00 -9.24 3.98
CA GLU A 15 19.54 -8.29 4.95
C GLU A 15 19.84 -6.93 4.29
N SER A 16 20.47 -6.93 3.11
CA SER A 16 20.74 -5.72 2.35
C SER A 16 19.44 -5.04 1.89
N ARG A 17 18.44 -5.81 1.46
CA ARG A 17 17.12 -5.29 1.07
C ARG A 17 16.45 -4.58 2.24
N ARG A 18 16.36 -5.23 3.40
CA ARG A 18 15.80 -4.62 4.62
C ARG A 18 16.55 -3.37 5.06
N ALA A 19 17.89 -3.38 5.00
CA ALA A 19 18.69 -2.21 5.32
C ALA A 19 18.42 -1.04 4.36
N ILE A 20 18.17 -1.32 3.09
CA ILE A 20 17.82 -0.30 2.09
C ILE A 20 16.44 0.29 2.38
N LEU A 21 15.42 -0.53 2.67
CA LEU A 21 14.07 -0.04 2.97
C LEU A 21 14.06 0.76 4.26
N ALA A 22 14.73 0.30 5.33
CA ALA A 22 14.89 1.08 6.55
C ALA A 22 15.62 2.43 6.32
N ALA A 23 16.59 2.46 5.41
CA ALA A 23 17.27 3.71 5.05
C ALA A 23 16.34 4.67 4.29
N VAL A 24 15.39 4.15 3.51
CA VAL A 24 14.34 4.97 2.87
C VAL A 24 13.44 5.61 3.93
N ASP A 25 12.98 4.85 4.90
CA ASP A 25 12.12 5.34 5.98
C ASP A 25 12.82 6.46 6.77
N ASP A 26 14.10 6.25 7.15
CA ASP A 26 14.90 7.29 7.81
C ASP A 26 14.99 8.57 6.96
N LEU A 27 15.31 8.44 5.67
CA LEU A 27 15.46 9.58 4.76
C LEU A 27 14.13 10.30 4.50
N LEU A 28 13.02 9.56 4.45
CA LEU A 28 11.69 10.15 4.33
C LEU A 28 11.35 11.02 5.55
N VAL A 29 11.73 10.58 6.75
CA VAL A 29 11.56 11.35 8.00
C VAL A 29 12.44 12.61 8.01
N GLU A 30 13.71 12.47 7.61
CA GLU A 30 14.71 13.53 7.74
C GLU A 30 14.64 14.55 6.60
N GLU A 31 14.48 14.11 5.36
CA GLU A 31 14.68 14.93 4.16
C GLU A 31 13.42 15.01 3.26
N GLY A 32 12.49 14.05 3.42
CA GLY A 32 11.35 13.88 2.54
C GLY A 32 11.71 13.29 1.17
N TYR A 33 10.69 12.85 0.42
CA TYR A 33 10.89 12.19 -0.88
C TYR A 33 11.62 13.05 -1.92
N ALA A 34 11.33 14.35 -1.98
CA ALA A 34 11.90 15.24 -3.00
C ALA A 34 13.43 15.32 -2.92
N ALA A 35 14.00 15.40 -1.72
CA ALA A 35 15.44 15.50 -1.49
C ALA A 35 16.16 14.14 -1.55
N MET A 36 15.42 13.05 -1.35
CA MET A 36 15.98 11.69 -1.35
C MET A 36 16.60 11.32 -2.71
N THR A 37 17.76 10.67 -2.66
CA THR A 37 18.50 10.22 -3.86
C THR A 37 18.95 8.78 -3.72
N MET A 38 19.10 8.07 -4.85
CA MET A 38 19.68 6.71 -4.87
C MET A 38 21.06 6.64 -4.20
N LYS A 39 21.87 7.69 -4.34
CA LYS A 39 23.17 7.78 -3.67
C LYS A 39 23.03 7.91 -2.15
N GLY A 40 22.08 8.72 -1.69
CA GLY A 40 21.76 8.91 -0.27
C GLY A 40 21.27 7.61 0.37
N ILE A 41 20.34 6.92 -0.30
CA ILE A 41 19.82 5.61 0.14
C ILE A 41 20.95 4.59 0.28
N ALA A 42 21.80 4.44 -0.73
CA ALA A 42 22.92 3.48 -0.68
C ALA A 42 23.90 3.80 0.47
N ALA A 43 24.21 5.08 0.68
CA ALA A 43 25.11 5.54 1.74
C ALA A 43 24.52 5.28 3.13
N ARG A 44 23.23 5.60 3.33
CA ARG A 44 22.52 5.39 4.61
C ARG A 44 22.40 3.90 4.92
N ALA A 45 22.07 3.07 3.95
CA ALA A 45 21.96 1.62 4.09
C ALA A 45 23.31 0.90 4.26
N GLY A 46 24.43 1.59 4.07
CA GLY A 46 25.76 0.97 4.12
C GLY A 46 26.03 -0.03 2.99
N VAL A 47 25.35 0.11 1.84
CA VAL A 47 25.49 -0.80 0.70
C VAL A 47 26.15 -0.12 -0.49
N GLY A 48 26.77 -0.93 -1.35
CA GLY A 48 27.32 -0.43 -2.63
C GLY A 48 26.19 -0.04 -3.60
N LYS A 49 26.39 1.01 -4.41
CA LYS A 49 25.43 1.43 -5.45
C LYS A 49 24.99 0.28 -6.35
N GLN A 50 25.92 -0.61 -6.74
CA GLN A 50 25.61 -1.77 -7.58
C GLN A 50 24.62 -2.73 -6.89
N THR A 51 24.68 -2.86 -5.57
CA THR A 51 23.73 -3.66 -4.79
C THR A 51 22.34 -3.06 -4.87
N LEU A 52 22.21 -1.74 -4.70
CA LEU A 52 20.94 -1.02 -4.80
C LEU A 52 20.37 -1.12 -6.24
N TYR A 53 21.16 -0.77 -7.26
CA TYR A 53 20.70 -0.80 -8.65
C TYR A 53 20.40 -2.20 -9.21
N ARG A 54 20.82 -3.24 -8.53
CA ARG A 54 20.41 -4.63 -8.88
C ARG A 54 18.95 -4.91 -8.58
N TRP A 55 18.37 -4.23 -7.59
CA TRP A 55 17.00 -4.43 -7.13
C TRP A 55 16.05 -3.36 -7.66
N TRP A 56 16.49 -2.13 -7.71
CA TRP A 56 15.67 -0.98 -8.08
C TRP A 56 16.43 -0.05 -9.05
N SER A 57 15.76 0.35 -10.10
CA SER A 57 16.33 1.24 -11.11
C SER A 57 16.19 2.73 -10.73
N SER A 58 15.23 3.06 -9.88
CA SER A 58 14.92 4.44 -9.48
C SER A 58 14.56 4.57 -8.01
N LYS A 59 14.61 5.79 -7.47
CA LYS A 59 14.14 6.08 -6.11
C LYS A 59 12.63 5.84 -5.96
N ALA A 60 11.87 6.01 -7.02
CA ALA A 60 10.44 5.75 -7.03
C ALA A 60 10.12 4.27 -6.81
N GLU A 61 10.88 3.37 -7.43
CA GLU A 61 10.73 1.92 -7.22
C GLU A 61 11.03 1.51 -5.78
N VAL A 62 12.12 2.03 -5.20
CA VAL A 62 12.47 1.75 -3.79
C VAL A 62 11.38 2.26 -2.87
N LEU A 63 10.91 3.49 -3.10
CA LEU A 63 9.85 4.10 -2.30
C LEU A 63 8.54 3.30 -2.35
N ILE A 64 8.12 2.88 -3.54
CA ILE A 64 6.89 2.10 -3.68
C ILE A 64 6.99 0.81 -2.87
N GLU A 65 8.14 0.13 -2.89
CA GLU A 65 8.32 -1.09 -2.12
C GLU A 65 8.28 -0.83 -0.61
N ALA A 66 8.92 0.25 -0.13
CA ALA A 66 8.80 0.69 1.26
C ALA A 66 7.34 1.00 1.63
N CYS A 67 6.63 1.75 0.78
CA CYS A 67 5.21 2.05 1.00
C CYS A 67 4.32 0.79 1.07
N ILE A 68 4.62 -0.26 0.30
CA ILE A 68 3.89 -1.54 0.38
C ILE A 68 4.14 -2.23 1.73
N GLU A 69 5.38 -2.26 2.19
CA GLU A 69 5.72 -2.87 3.49
C GLU A 69 5.03 -2.13 4.64
N ASP A 70 5.13 -0.80 4.65
CA ASP A 70 4.53 0.03 5.69
C ASP A 70 2.99 -0.03 5.65
N ALA A 71 2.38 0.08 4.46
CA ALA A 71 0.94 -0.08 4.33
C ALA A 71 0.48 -1.47 4.80
N SER A 72 1.27 -2.52 4.54
CA SER A 72 0.96 -3.88 4.97
C SER A 72 1.06 -4.06 6.49
N ALA A 73 1.87 -3.24 7.16
CA ALA A 73 1.99 -3.22 8.61
C ALA A 73 0.92 -2.33 9.27
N ASP A 74 0.68 -1.14 8.72
CA ASP A 74 -0.20 -0.13 9.30
C ASP A 74 -1.69 -0.40 9.06
N LEU A 75 -2.05 -1.06 7.94
CA LEU A 75 -3.43 -1.39 7.58
C LEU A 75 -3.84 -2.80 8.06
N VAL A 76 -3.34 -3.21 9.20
CA VAL A 76 -3.82 -4.41 9.89
C VAL A 76 -5.03 -4.04 10.73
N VAL A 77 -6.14 -4.74 10.50
CA VAL A 77 -7.40 -4.55 11.25
C VAL A 77 -7.78 -5.82 11.99
N ASP A 78 -8.53 -5.66 13.07
CA ASP A 78 -9.05 -6.80 13.83
C ASP A 78 -10.19 -7.47 13.06
N SER A 79 -9.95 -8.70 12.62
CA SER A 79 -10.95 -9.51 11.91
C SER A 79 -11.95 -10.20 12.84
N GLN A 80 -11.88 -10.00 14.16
CA GLN A 80 -12.83 -10.60 15.13
C GLN A 80 -14.12 -9.80 15.27
N VAL A 81 -14.16 -8.56 14.79
CA VAL A 81 -15.36 -7.71 14.83
C VAL A 81 -16.24 -7.91 13.59
N ALA A 82 -17.47 -7.35 13.60
CA ALA A 82 -18.41 -7.44 12.48
C ALA A 82 -17.80 -6.84 11.19
N GLY A 83 -18.18 -7.37 10.02
CA GLY A 83 -17.61 -6.98 8.73
C GLY A 83 -17.64 -5.49 8.44
N ALA A 84 -18.73 -4.79 8.79
CA ALA A 84 -18.81 -3.33 8.64
C ALA A 84 -17.80 -2.61 9.55
N GLU A 85 -17.61 -3.07 10.78
CA GLU A 85 -16.63 -2.50 11.69
C GLU A 85 -15.19 -2.75 11.21
N THR A 86 -14.90 -3.95 10.68
CA THR A 86 -13.61 -4.27 10.08
C THR A 86 -13.30 -3.33 8.89
N VAL A 87 -14.29 -3.08 8.04
CA VAL A 87 -14.13 -2.13 6.91
C VAL A 87 -13.96 -0.69 7.40
N ALA A 88 -14.70 -0.28 8.45
CA ALA A 88 -14.55 1.04 9.05
C ALA A 88 -13.16 1.24 9.68
N ASP A 89 -12.62 0.23 10.36
CA ASP A 89 -11.28 0.23 10.92
C ASP A 89 -10.21 0.32 9.82
N PHE A 90 -10.42 -0.38 8.70
CA PHE A 90 -9.54 -0.30 7.54
C PHE A 90 -9.55 1.11 6.92
N LEU A 91 -10.73 1.72 6.75
CA LEU A 91 -10.84 3.10 6.24
C LEU A 91 -10.13 4.09 7.18
N ASP A 92 -10.26 3.93 8.49
CA ASP A 92 -9.60 4.75 9.49
C ASP A 92 -8.06 4.59 9.43
N ALA A 93 -7.59 3.35 9.34
CA ALA A 93 -6.16 3.05 9.17
C ALA A 93 -5.60 3.63 7.87
N ALA A 94 -6.35 3.54 6.75
CA ALA A 94 -5.96 4.12 5.46
C ALA A 94 -5.87 5.66 5.52
N HIS A 95 -6.80 6.32 6.20
CA HIS A 95 -6.71 7.77 6.45
C HIS A 95 -5.45 8.11 7.25
N ARG A 96 -5.20 7.41 8.38
CA ARG A 96 -4.00 7.64 9.21
C ARG A 96 -2.72 7.43 8.42
N PHE A 97 -2.63 6.34 7.67
CA PHE A 97 -1.48 6.04 6.82
C PHE A 97 -1.21 7.20 5.85
N LEU A 98 -2.21 7.58 5.06
CA LEU A 98 -2.04 8.64 4.06
C LEU A 98 -1.82 10.03 4.66
N GLU A 99 -2.36 10.34 5.84
CA GLU A 99 -2.23 11.65 6.47
C GLU A 99 -0.93 11.81 7.25
N SER A 100 -0.51 10.79 7.99
CA SER A 100 0.48 10.92 9.07
C SER A 100 1.68 9.99 8.95
N ALA A 101 1.57 8.83 8.30
CA ALA A 101 2.71 7.94 8.10
C ALA A 101 3.67 8.54 7.06
N HIS A 102 4.98 8.47 7.31
CA HIS A 102 5.99 9.03 6.42
C HIS A 102 5.92 8.42 5.02
N ALA A 103 5.74 7.10 4.93
CA ALA A 103 5.52 6.40 3.66
C ALA A 103 4.24 6.86 2.94
N GLY A 104 3.14 7.08 3.67
CA GLY A 104 1.89 7.58 3.11
C GLY A 104 2.01 9.01 2.56
N ILE A 105 2.72 9.89 3.29
CA ILE A 105 3.04 11.26 2.84
C ILE A 105 3.93 11.22 1.59
N ALA A 106 4.94 10.36 1.58
CA ALA A 106 5.84 10.18 0.44
C ALA A 106 5.11 9.58 -0.77
N TYR A 107 4.18 8.64 -0.55
CA TYR A 107 3.33 8.10 -1.62
C TYR A 107 2.46 9.18 -2.27
N ARG A 108 1.88 10.09 -1.49
CA ARG A 108 1.15 11.24 -2.04
C ARG A 108 2.05 12.16 -2.88
N ALA A 109 3.29 12.41 -2.43
CA ALA A 109 4.27 13.18 -3.20
C ALA A 109 4.61 12.48 -4.54
N LEU A 110 4.77 11.15 -4.51
CA LEU A 110 5.00 10.35 -5.71
C LEU A 110 3.83 10.39 -6.68
N LEU A 111 2.58 10.37 -6.19
CA LEU A 111 1.40 10.54 -7.03
C LEU A 111 1.37 11.92 -7.70
N GLY A 112 1.84 12.95 -7.02
CA GLY A 112 2.01 14.30 -7.59
C GLY A 112 3.07 14.31 -8.69
N GLU A 113 4.24 13.68 -8.48
CA GLU A 113 5.30 13.55 -9.50
C GLU A 113 4.81 12.77 -10.73
N ALA A 114 4.05 11.71 -10.51
CA ALA A 114 3.47 10.89 -11.57
C ALA A 114 2.59 11.69 -12.56
N GLN A 115 2.02 12.82 -12.15
CA GLN A 115 1.23 13.66 -13.06
C GLN A 115 2.10 14.38 -14.11
N HIS A 116 3.40 14.48 -13.86
CA HIS A 116 4.36 15.21 -14.70
C HIS A 116 5.45 14.30 -15.28
N ASP A 117 5.59 13.08 -14.76
CA ASP A 117 6.59 12.09 -15.18
C ASP A 117 5.91 10.79 -15.66
N ARG A 118 6.10 10.45 -16.95
CA ARG A 118 5.49 9.26 -17.56
C ARG A 118 6.03 7.94 -17.01
N GLU A 119 7.31 7.91 -16.63
CA GLU A 119 7.95 6.71 -16.10
C GLU A 119 7.40 6.43 -14.69
N VAL A 120 7.33 7.48 -13.85
CA VAL A 120 6.71 7.38 -12.52
C VAL A 120 5.23 7.01 -12.62
N MET A 121 4.48 7.59 -13.59
CA MET A 121 3.08 7.22 -13.83
C MET A 121 2.93 5.75 -14.23
N ALA A 122 3.80 5.25 -15.11
CA ALA A 122 3.77 3.84 -15.52
C ALA A 122 4.02 2.93 -14.32
N LEU A 123 4.97 3.28 -13.46
CA LEU A 123 5.30 2.54 -12.25
C LEU A 123 4.11 2.52 -11.26
N VAL A 124 3.51 3.68 -10.97
CA VAL A 124 2.33 3.79 -10.08
C VAL A 124 1.15 2.95 -10.59
N ARG A 125 0.97 2.86 -11.91
CA ARG A 125 -0.09 2.03 -12.50
C ARG A 125 0.17 0.53 -12.40
N GLN A 126 1.43 0.12 -12.39
CA GLN A 126 1.82 -1.29 -12.33
C GLN A 126 1.81 -1.83 -10.91
N VAL A 127 1.96 -0.96 -9.92
CA VAL A 127 2.14 -1.36 -8.53
C VAL A 127 0.97 -0.88 -7.67
N ASN A 128 0.40 -1.82 -6.93
CA ASN A 128 -0.69 -1.57 -6.01
C ASN A 128 -0.18 -1.54 -4.56
N VAL A 129 0.08 -0.33 -4.04
CA VAL A 129 0.59 -0.15 -2.66
C VAL A 129 -0.36 -0.74 -1.61
N PHE A 130 -1.65 -0.68 -1.82
CA PHE A 130 -2.66 -1.18 -0.89
C PHE A 130 -3.07 -2.63 -1.13
N GLY A 131 -2.63 -3.23 -2.25
CA GLY A 131 -3.03 -4.56 -2.68
C GLY A 131 -2.93 -5.62 -1.59
N PRO A 132 -1.77 -5.85 -0.98
CA PRO A 132 -1.61 -6.88 0.05
C PRO A 132 -2.55 -6.71 1.26
N SER A 133 -2.82 -5.46 1.66
CA SER A 133 -3.72 -5.15 2.78
C SER A 133 -5.18 -5.37 2.41
N ILE A 134 -5.57 -5.00 1.19
CA ILE A 134 -6.92 -5.23 0.66
C ILE A 134 -7.16 -6.72 0.44
N ASP A 135 -6.20 -7.47 -0.09
CA ASP A 135 -6.31 -8.92 -0.26
C ASP A 135 -6.50 -9.65 1.08
N ARG A 136 -5.87 -9.14 2.16
CA ARG A 136 -6.07 -9.65 3.51
C ARG A 136 -7.49 -9.35 4.00
N LEU A 137 -7.92 -8.09 3.90
CA LEU A 137 -9.27 -7.66 4.26
C LEU A 137 -10.34 -8.49 3.53
N LEU A 138 -10.19 -8.66 2.22
CA LEU A 138 -11.13 -9.45 1.42
C LEU A 138 -11.19 -10.91 1.83
N ARG A 139 -10.03 -11.55 2.09
CA ARG A 139 -10.02 -12.92 2.61
C ARG A 139 -10.79 -13.03 3.91
N ASP A 140 -10.53 -12.14 4.87
CA ASP A 140 -11.19 -12.14 6.17
C ASP A 140 -12.70 -11.98 6.05
N LEU A 141 -13.16 -11.08 5.17
CA LEU A 141 -14.59 -10.85 4.92
C LEU A 141 -15.25 -12.06 4.21
N VAL A 142 -14.57 -12.68 3.26
CA VAL A 142 -15.06 -13.88 2.56
C VAL A 142 -15.09 -15.10 3.49
N GLU A 143 -14.06 -15.32 4.29
CA GLU A 143 -13.99 -16.44 5.25
C GLU A 143 -15.13 -16.37 6.29
N ARG A 144 -15.53 -15.17 6.67
CA ARG A 144 -16.65 -14.95 7.58
C ARG A 144 -18.03 -14.97 6.91
N GLY A 145 -18.08 -15.03 5.60
CA GLY A 145 -19.34 -14.97 4.83
C GLY A 145 -19.92 -13.56 4.72
N ASP A 146 -19.14 -12.53 5.03
CA ASP A 146 -19.55 -11.12 4.86
C ASP A 146 -19.54 -10.70 3.39
N LEU A 147 -18.72 -11.34 2.56
CA LEU A 147 -18.64 -11.14 1.11
C LEU A 147 -18.74 -12.47 0.34
N PRO A 148 -19.25 -12.46 -0.89
CA PRO A 148 -19.19 -13.60 -1.79
C PRO A 148 -17.73 -13.86 -2.25
N ARG A 149 -17.43 -15.12 -2.62
CA ARG A 149 -16.08 -15.53 -3.04
C ARG A 149 -15.60 -14.93 -4.36
N ASP A 150 -16.52 -14.45 -5.16
CA ASP A 150 -16.33 -13.84 -6.48
C ASP A 150 -16.36 -12.29 -6.42
N ALA A 151 -16.23 -11.71 -5.24
CA ALA A 151 -16.13 -10.25 -5.08
C ALA A 151 -14.95 -9.70 -5.91
N ASP A 152 -15.21 -8.67 -6.73
CA ASP A 152 -14.19 -8.03 -7.55
C ASP A 152 -13.24 -7.18 -6.70
N ALA A 153 -12.04 -7.70 -6.48
CA ALA A 153 -11.01 -7.05 -5.69
C ALA A 153 -10.62 -5.66 -6.23
N ALA A 154 -10.65 -5.46 -7.55
CA ALA A 154 -10.29 -4.17 -8.16
C ALA A 154 -11.35 -3.11 -7.90
N SER A 155 -12.64 -3.47 -7.99
CA SER A 155 -13.75 -2.59 -7.61
C SER A 155 -13.70 -2.25 -6.13
N VAL A 156 -13.56 -3.25 -5.27
CA VAL A 156 -13.45 -3.03 -3.81
C VAL A 156 -12.31 -2.08 -3.47
N GLN A 157 -11.14 -2.28 -4.08
CA GLN A 157 -10.00 -1.39 -3.87
C GLN A 157 -10.30 0.05 -4.28
N SER A 158 -10.85 0.26 -5.47
CA SER A 158 -11.14 1.61 -5.97
C SER A 158 -12.17 2.34 -5.10
N GLU A 159 -13.17 1.62 -4.60
CA GLU A 159 -14.22 2.14 -3.72
C GLU A 159 -13.73 2.41 -2.29
N LEU A 160 -12.76 1.63 -1.80
CA LEU A 160 -12.13 1.87 -0.50
C LEU A 160 -11.15 3.04 -0.55
N ILE A 161 -10.14 2.95 -1.40
CA ILE A 161 -8.97 3.84 -1.36
C ILE A 161 -9.22 5.15 -2.12
N GLY A 162 -9.95 5.10 -3.23
CA GLY A 162 -10.17 6.29 -4.06
C GLY A 162 -10.71 7.49 -3.28
N PRO A 163 -11.83 7.37 -2.55
CA PRO A 163 -12.37 8.46 -1.77
C PRO A 163 -11.51 8.87 -0.56
N VAL A 164 -10.79 7.93 0.08
CA VAL A 164 -9.84 8.26 1.16
C VAL A 164 -8.70 9.10 0.60
N LEU A 165 -8.09 8.65 -0.49
CA LEU A 165 -7.02 9.37 -1.16
C LEU A 165 -7.48 10.76 -1.62
N TYR A 166 -8.66 10.86 -2.25
CA TYR A 166 -9.22 12.15 -2.66
C TYR A 166 -9.42 13.08 -1.48
N SER A 167 -10.03 12.59 -0.38
CA SER A 167 -10.26 13.37 0.84
C SER A 167 -8.96 13.94 1.41
N VAL A 168 -7.93 13.10 1.53
CA VAL A 168 -6.62 13.50 2.05
C VAL A 168 -5.92 14.50 1.12
N LEU A 169 -5.94 14.27 -0.20
CA LEU A 169 -5.34 15.19 -1.18
C LEU A 169 -6.07 16.54 -1.23
N ALA A 170 -7.39 16.55 -1.02
CA ALA A 170 -8.19 17.77 -0.96
C ALA A 170 -8.10 18.52 0.37
N GLY A 171 -7.36 17.96 1.37
CA GLY A 171 -7.26 18.56 2.69
C GLY A 171 -8.57 18.57 3.46
N ALA A 172 -9.49 17.65 3.15
CA ALA A 172 -10.76 17.53 3.86
C ALA A 172 -10.53 17.02 5.29
N PRO A 173 -11.36 17.43 6.26
CA PRO A 173 -11.26 16.92 7.62
C PRO A 173 -11.46 15.40 7.62
N ARG A 174 -10.74 14.71 8.50
CA ARG A 174 -10.88 13.27 8.65
C ARG A 174 -12.29 12.92 9.15
N PRO A 175 -12.96 11.95 8.51
CA PRO A 175 -14.28 11.50 8.95
C PRO A 175 -14.25 10.96 10.38
N ASP A 176 -15.29 11.19 11.14
CA ASP A 176 -15.45 10.60 12.46
C ASP A 176 -15.84 9.11 12.37
N ARG A 177 -15.89 8.44 13.53
CA ARG A 177 -16.22 7.01 13.60
C ARG A 177 -17.59 6.68 13.02
N ALA A 178 -18.60 7.52 13.28
CA ALA A 178 -19.96 7.29 12.80
C ALA A 178 -20.05 7.40 11.27
N GLU A 179 -19.35 8.38 10.70
CA GLU A 179 -19.23 8.55 9.24
C GLU A 179 -18.52 7.37 8.58
N LEU A 180 -17.42 6.86 9.19
CA LEU A 180 -16.70 5.69 8.70
C LEU A 180 -17.55 4.42 8.78
N SER A 181 -18.25 4.17 9.89
CA SER A 181 -19.15 3.03 10.04
C SER A 181 -20.29 3.08 9.02
N GLY A 182 -20.95 4.22 8.88
CA GLY A 182 -22.01 4.38 7.89
C GLY A 182 -21.52 4.20 6.44
N ARG A 183 -20.28 4.57 6.14
CA ARG A 183 -19.67 4.32 4.84
C ARG A 183 -19.38 2.85 4.63
N ALA A 184 -18.78 2.19 5.63
CA ALA A 184 -18.46 0.77 5.60
C ALA A 184 -19.70 -0.10 5.34
N GLU A 185 -20.82 0.20 6.02
CA GLU A 185 -22.11 -0.47 5.79
C GLU A 185 -22.60 -0.33 4.35
N ARG A 186 -22.54 0.88 3.78
CA ARG A 186 -22.94 1.11 2.38
C ARG A 186 -22.08 0.32 1.39
N LEU A 187 -20.75 0.32 1.60
CA LEU A 187 -19.81 -0.41 0.77
C LEU A 187 -20.07 -1.91 0.84
N LEU A 188 -20.15 -2.50 2.03
CA LEU A 188 -20.44 -3.92 2.21
C LEU A 188 -21.78 -4.33 1.59
N ASN A 189 -22.82 -3.51 1.76
CA ASN A 189 -24.11 -3.79 1.15
C ASN A 189 -24.07 -3.71 -0.39
N GLY A 190 -23.22 -2.84 -0.95
CA GLY A 190 -22.95 -2.77 -2.38
C GLY A 190 -22.25 -4.04 -2.88
N TRP A 191 -21.21 -4.48 -2.21
CA TRP A 191 -20.41 -5.64 -2.61
C TRP A 191 -21.11 -6.99 -2.43
N ARG A 192 -22.10 -7.08 -1.54
CA ARG A 192 -22.93 -8.28 -1.34
C ARG A 192 -23.94 -8.51 -2.46
N ARG A 193 -24.24 -7.48 -3.25
CA ARG A 193 -25.12 -7.63 -4.42
C ARG A 193 -24.32 -8.27 -5.56
N PRO A 194 -24.80 -9.38 -6.16
CA PRO A 194 -24.22 -9.85 -7.41
C PRO A 194 -24.26 -8.68 -8.41
N LEU A 195 -23.18 -8.49 -9.14
CA LEU A 195 -23.16 -7.61 -10.31
C LEU A 195 -24.32 -8.08 -11.20
N GLY A 196 -25.41 -7.31 -11.23
CA GLY A 196 -26.62 -7.68 -11.93
C GLY A 196 -26.28 -8.05 -13.36
N ASP A 197 -26.82 -9.18 -13.82
CA ASP A 197 -26.88 -9.52 -15.24
C ASP A 197 -27.39 -8.26 -15.95
N GLY A 198 -26.50 -7.66 -16.75
CA GLY A 198 -26.85 -6.44 -17.47
C GLY A 198 -28.19 -6.65 -18.17
N GLU A 199 -29.19 -5.86 -17.80
CA GLU A 199 -30.44 -5.80 -18.54
C GLU A 199 -30.09 -5.59 -20.01
N SER A 200 -30.21 -6.69 -20.76
CA SER A 200 -30.23 -6.67 -22.21
C SER A 200 -31.46 -5.89 -22.63
N HIS A 201 -31.30 -4.57 -22.79
CA HIS A 201 -32.31 -3.80 -23.50
C HIS A 201 -32.21 -4.12 -24.98
N ALA A 202 -33.16 -4.96 -25.39
CA ALA A 202 -33.50 -5.18 -26.78
C ALA A 202 -34.12 -3.88 -27.39
#